data_b278901004637753a82ab33ade5b52fb
#
_entry.id   b278901004637753a82ab33ade5b52fb
#
_cell.length_a   1.000
_cell.length_b   1.000
_cell.length_c   1.000
_cell.angle_alpha   90.00
_cell.angle_beta   90.00
_cell.angle_gamma   90.00
#
_symmetry.space_group_name_H-M   'P 1'
#
loop_
_entity.id
_entity.type
_entity.pdbx_description
1 polymer ?
#
loop_
_entity_poly.entity_id
_entity_poly.type
_entity_poly.pdbx_seq_one_letter_code
_entity_poly.pdbx_strand_id
1 'polypeptide(L)'
;MSRLNFTLEQEAPGSRARAARFQTLHGEVQTPIFMPVGTQATVKGQTIHTLKATGSRVLLANTFHLLLRPGPEVFRKIGGIHRFMNWDGPVLTDSGGFQIFSLPGSRRMKEEGATFQSYVDGDVHLLSPETSIDMQKAIGSDIMMVLDQCIPSTAPHAEAEAAMELTHRWAQRSLAARGDSPQALFGIVQGACHPDLRKRSAEFLRELPFDGLAIGGLAVGETPAQRYEFTGVATEHLPKNLPRYLMGVGTPLDILEAVHRGVDMFDCIIPSQLAQRGTVFTSQGKLHLRRSVYKFSEEPLDSKCQCQACREHSRAYLHHLVKADELLGWHLLSIHNLTFYHDLMRAMRESILQGAFLPFYERMRGELARTDGENPAVHPKPAQVFRYPRLGDYEIHPAPGGFNSVRQISSGEVMHSVNRPEEEANRLYVEQSCLATRLVVFRPASTNGVVRSGAERAPSFATPPAALVTDGGSPADELVIWDVGLGAATNAMAVLRCFERCQAEQGEGALRRLRLVSFECDLDPLRLA
;
A
#
# COMPACT_ATOMS: atom_id res chain seq x y z
N MET A 1 -25.49 -4.75 -28.14
CA MET A 1 -26.16 -4.05 -27.00
C MET A 1 -25.26 -4.19 -25.78
N SER A 2 -25.11 -3.12 -24.98
CA SER A 2 -24.34 -3.18 -23.73
C SER A 2 -24.99 -4.16 -22.75
N ARG A 3 -24.15 -4.91 -22.02
CA ARG A 3 -24.59 -5.87 -20.99
C ARG A 3 -25.10 -5.20 -19.73
N LEU A 4 -24.82 -3.88 -19.55
CA LEU A 4 -25.13 -3.15 -18.33
C LEU A 4 -26.44 -2.35 -18.41
N ASN A 5 -27.04 -2.15 -19.59
CA ASN A 5 -28.26 -1.34 -19.76
C ASN A 5 -28.16 0.02 -19.03
N PHE A 6 -27.07 0.76 -19.29
CA PHE A 6 -26.79 2.03 -18.65
C PHE A 6 -27.87 3.07 -18.95
N THR A 7 -28.42 3.70 -17.93
CA THR A 7 -29.44 4.75 -18.02
C THR A 7 -28.93 6.01 -17.30
N LEU A 8 -28.73 7.09 -18.06
CA LEU A 8 -28.46 8.41 -17.54
C LEU A 8 -29.78 8.99 -16.99
N GLU A 9 -29.81 9.35 -15.71
CA GLU A 9 -31.01 9.88 -15.05
C GLU A 9 -31.00 11.41 -15.03
N GLN A 10 -29.84 12.02 -14.71
CA GLN A 10 -29.68 13.46 -14.60
C GLN A 10 -28.25 13.89 -14.86
N GLU A 11 -28.05 15.01 -15.57
CA GLU A 11 -26.79 15.77 -15.62
C GLU A 11 -26.93 17.04 -14.75
N ALA A 12 -25.89 17.39 -14.00
CA ALA A 12 -25.91 18.59 -13.16
C ALA A 12 -25.72 19.86 -13.98
N PRO A 13 -26.58 20.87 -13.86
CA PRO A 13 -26.39 22.16 -14.53
C PRO A 13 -25.03 22.79 -14.19
N GLY A 14 -24.30 23.25 -15.22
CA GLY A 14 -23.00 23.90 -15.07
C GLY A 14 -21.85 22.96 -14.67
N SER A 15 -22.06 21.65 -14.67
CA SER A 15 -21.08 20.62 -14.37
C SER A 15 -21.23 19.44 -15.33
N ARG A 16 -20.17 18.60 -15.44
CA ARG A 16 -20.28 17.30 -16.12
C ARG A 16 -20.70 16.17 -15.19
N ALA A 17 -20.96 16.49 -13.91
CA ALA A 17 -21.43 15.52 -12.92
C ALA A 17 -22.78 14.94 -13.35
N ARG A 18 -22.94 13.63 -13.18
CA ARG A 18 -24.13 12.93 -13.63
C ARG A 18 -24.55 11.83 -12.65
N ALA A 19 -25.84 11.66 -12.49
CA ALA A 19 -26.45 10.52 -11.81
C ALA A 19 -26.96 9.55 -12.87
N ALA A 20 -26.61 8.28 -12.71
CA ALA A 20 -27.01 7.22 -13.60
C ALA A 20 -27.25 5.92 -12.85
N ARG A 21 -27.76 4.91 -13.54
CA ARG A 21 -27.88 3.53 -13.05
C ARG A 21 -27.58 2.55 -14.17
N PHE A 22 -27.15 1.36 -13.79
CA PHE A 22 -26.97 0.24 -14.70
C PHE A 22 -27.21 -1.09 -14.01
N GLN A 23 -27.51 -2.13 -14.80
CA GLN A 23 -27.79 -3.46 -14.28
C GLN A 23 -26.58 -4.36 -14.48
N THR A 24 -26.21 -5.09 -13.42
CA THR A 24 -25.20 -6.16 -13.46
C THR A 24 -25.85 -7.53 -13.26
N LEU A 25 -25.05 -8.59 -13.28
CA LEU A 25 -25.53 -9.94 -13.01
C LEU A 25 -26.03 -10.13 -11.56
N HIS A 26 -25.50 -9.33 -10.63
CA HIS A 26 -25.80 -9.41 -9.19
C HIS A 26 -26.49 -8.15 -8.63
N GLY A 27 -27.15 -7.39 -9.47
CA GLY A 27 -28.00 -6.27 -9.04
C GLY A 27 -27.76 -4.96 -9.76
N GLU A 28 -28.62 -3.98 -9.44
CA GLU A 28 -28.53 -2.61 -9.97
C GLU A 28 -27.42 -1.83 -9.24
N VAL A 29 -26.69 -1.03 -10.00
CA VAL A 29 -25.67 -0.12 -9.50
C VAL A 29 -26.10 1.31 -9.82
N GLN A 30 -26.16 2.15 -8.78
CA GLN A 30 -26.42 3.60 -8.90
C GLN A 30 -25.11 4.37 -8.82
N THR A 31 -24.93 5.36 -9.68
CA THR A 31 -23.70 6.18 -9.73
C THR A 31 -24.00 7.65 -9.39
N PRO A 32 -22.99 8.42 -8.92
CA PRO A 32 -21.61 8.02 -8.70
C PRO A 32 -21.46 6.99 -7.57
N ILE A 33 -20.44 6.11 -7.67
CA ILE A 33 -20.23 5.02 -6.69
C ILE A 33 -18.74 4.80 -6.39
N PHE A 34 -18.47 4.43 -5.12
CA PHE A 34 -17.16 4.00 -4.65
C PHE A 34 -17.15 2.49 -4.40
N MET A 35 -16.09 1.81 -4.83
CA MET A 35 -15.88 0.38 -4.71
C MET A 35 -14.73 0.11 -3.72
N PRO A 36 -15.00 -0.42 -2.51
CA PRO A 36 -13.94 -0.86 -1.62
C PRO A 36 -13.09 -1.98 -2.26
N VAL A 37 -11.76 -1.90 -2.04
CA VAL A 37 -10.82 -2.84 -2.64
C VAL A 37 -10.68 -4.09 -1.80
N GLY A 38 -11.14 -5.20 -2.34
CA GLY A 38 -11.03 -6.56 -1.80
C GLY A 38 -9.91 -7.35 -2.48
N THR A 39 -8.64 -6.96 -2.31
CA THR A 39 -7.47 -7.44 -3.03
C THR A 39 -7.40 -8.97 -3.15
N GLN A 40 -7.64 -9.69 -2.08
CA GLN A 40 -7.58 -11.16 -2.02
C GLN A 40 -8.95 -11.74 -1.61
N ALA A 41 -10.00 -11.35 -2.31
CA ALA A 41 -11.38 -11.67 -1.99
C ALA A 41 -11.77 -11.25 -0.56
N THR A 42 -11.18 -10.16 -0.05
CA THR A 42 -11.54 -9.54 1.23
C THR A 42 -11.12 -8.09 1.27
N VAL A 43 -11.97 -7.21 1.74
CA VAL A 43 -11.60 -5.86 2.16
C VAL A 43 -10.91 -5.98 3.51
N LYS A 44 -9.65 -5.59 3.60
CA LYS A 44 -8.79 -5.85 4.77
C LYS A 44 -9.46 -5.42 6.08
N GLY A 45 -9.52 -6.36 7.03
CA GLY A 45 -10.08 -6.12 8.36
C GLY A 45 -11.61 -5.95 8.40
N GLN A 46 -12.34 -6.28 7.31
CA GLN A 46 -13.79 -6.15 7.24
C GLN A 46 -14.47 -7.48 6.96
N THR A 47 -15.58 -7.73 7.66
CA THR A 47 -16.50 -8.83 7.35
C THR A 47 -17.51 -8.38 6.28
N ILE A 48 -18.18 -9.33 5.63
CA ILE A 48 -19.27 -9.01 4.68
C ILE A 48 -20.40 -8.24 5.39
N HIS A 49 -20.70 -8.61 6.63
CA HIS A 49 -21.70 -7.91 7.44
C HIS A 49 -21.32 -6.44 7.66
N THR A 50 -20.08 -6.15 8.06
CA THR A 50 -19.62 -4.77 8.26
C THR A 50 -19.58 -3.99 6.95
N LEU A 51 -19.16 -4.60 5.83
CA LEU A 51 -19.21 -3.96 4.51
C LEU A 51 -20.62 -3.54 4.12
N LYS A 52 -21.61 -4.41 4.28
CA LYS A 52 -23.02 -4.07 4.04
C LYS A 52 -23.49 -2.93 4.94
N ALA A 53 -23.10 -2.95 6.20
CA ALA A 53 -23.46 -1.89 7.17
C ALA A 53 -22.82 -0.52 6.83
N THR A 54 -21.65 -0.49 6.17
CA THR A 54 -21.05 0.77 5.66
C THR A 54 -21.74 1.35 4.43
N GLY A 55 -22.69 0.62 3.83
CA GLY A 55 -23.35 1.00 2.59
C GLY A 55 -22.63 0.56 1.32
N SER A 56 -21.61 -0.32 1.41
CA SER A 56 -20.93 -0.90 0.25
C SER A 56 -21.92 -1.67 -0.62
N ARG A 57 -21.90 -1.39 -1.92
CA ARG A 57 -22.80 -2.01 -2.92
C ARG A 57 -22.04 -2.80 -3.97
N VAL A 58 -20.86 -2.35 -4.35
CA VAL A 58 -19.97 -2.99 -5.32
C VAL A 58 -18.61 -3.14 -4.67
N LEU A 59 -17.94 -4.27 -4.90
CA LEU A 59 -16.55 -4.49 -4.45
C LEU A 59 -15.63 -4.61 -5.67
N LEU A 60 -14.36 -4.24 -5.47
CA LEU A 60 -13.31 -4.53 -6.43
C LEU A 60 -12.44 -5.69 -5.90
N ALA A 61 -12.08 -6.63 -6.78
CA ALA A 61 -11.12 -7.69 -6.50
C ALA A 61 -9.97 -7.67 -7.51
N ASN A 62 -8.77 -8.07 -7.09
CA ASN A 62 -7.59 -7.98 -7.93
C ASN A 62 -7.26 -9.33 -8.60
N THR A 63 -7.37 -9.38 -9.91
CA THR A 63 -7.11 -10.57 -10.74
C THR A 63 -5.72 -11.15 -10.52
N PHE A 64 -4.68 -10.31 -10.49
CA PHE A 64 -3.30 -10.75 -10.27
C PHE A 64 -3.14 -11.56 -8.98
N HIS A 65 -3.62 -11.04 -7.87
CA HIS A 65 -3.49 -11.70 -6.57
C HIS A 65 -4.31 -13.00 -6.50
N LEU A 66 -5.50 -12.98 -7.08
CA LEU A 66 -6.39 -14.15 -7.09
C LEU A 66 -5.94 -15.24 -8.06
N LEU A 67 -5.23 -14.87 -9.14
CA LEU A 67 -4.55 -15.80 -10.04
C LEU A 67 -3.48 -16.60 -9.29
N LEU A 68 -2.66 -15.94 -8.50
CA LEU A 68 -1.58 -16.57 -7.73
C LEU A 68 -2.11 -17.35 -6.53
N ARG A 69 -3.13 -16.82 -5.87
CA ARG A 69 -3.75 -17.45 -4.70
C ARG A 69 -5.20 -16.97 -4.51
N PRO A 70 -6.21 -17.84 -4.52
CA PRO A 70 -6.15 -19.30 -4.47
C PRO A 70 -5.97 -19.99 -5.83
N GLY A 71 -6.00 -19.24 -6.95
CA GLY A 71 -5.94 -19.78 -8.31
C GLY A 71 -7.32 -20.03 -8.94
N PRO A 72 -7.38 -20.15 -10.29
CA PRO A 72 -8.64 -20.26 -11.03
C PRO A 72 -9.45 -21.52 -10.72
N GLU A 73 -8.78 -22.62 -10.36
CA GLU A 73 -9.42 -23.90 -10.10
C GLU A 73 -10.35 -23.84 -8.89
N VAL A 74 -9.95 -23.11 -7.83
CA VAL A 74 -10.75 -22.93 -6.63
C VAL A 74 -12.05 -22.19 -6.97
N PHE A 75 -11.96 -21.11 -7.75
CA PHE A 75 -13.14 -20.34 -8.15
C PHE A 75 -14.09 -21.18 -9.03
N ARG A 76 -13.57 -21.93 -10.00
CA ARG A 76 -14.38 -22.82 -10.84
C ARG A 76 -15.10 -23.90 -10.00
N LYS A 77 -14.40 -24.50 -9.03
CA LYS A 77 -14.96 -25.54 -8.16
C LYS A 77 -16.04 -25.00 -7.22
N ILE A 78 -15.82 -23.80 -6.66
CA ILE A 78 -16.75 -23.20 -5.68
C ILE A 78 -17.93 -22.50 -6.38
N GLY A 79 -17.78 -22.08 -7.65
CA GLY A 79 -18.79 -21.34 -8.40
C GLY A 79 -18.66 -19.83 -8.28
N GLY A 80 -17.43 -19.32 -8.28
CA GLY A 80 -17.09 -17.91 -8.38
C GLY A 80 -16.88 -17.20 -7.04
N ILE A 81 -16.49 -15.91 -7.13
CA ILE A 81 -16.10 -15.08 -5.99
C ILE A 81 -17.27 -14.77 -5.05
N HIS A 82 -18.48 -14.64 -5.59
CA HIS A 82 -19.68 -14.36 -4.81
C HIS A 82 -19.94 -15.46 -3.77
N ARG A 83 -19.89 -16.72 -4.19
CA ARG A 83 -20.01 -17.86 -3.27
C ARG A 83 -18.78 -18.00 -2.36
N PHE A 84 -17.59 -17.73 -2.90
CA PHE A 84 -16.34 -17.82 -2.16
C PHE A 84 -16.29 -16.82 -0.98
N MET A 85 -16.74 -15.58 -1.20
CA MET A 85 -16.77 -14.52 -0.19
C MET A 85 -18.07 -14.47 0.63
N ASN A 86 -19.12 -15.15 0.20
CA ASN A 86 -20.50 -14.94 0.68
C ASN A 86 -20.98 -13.48 0.46
N TRP A 87 -20.67 -12.93 -0.73
CA TRP A 87 -21.06 -11.58 -1.16
C TRP A 87 -22.13 -11.68 -2.25
N ASP A 88 -23.26 -11.00 -2.08
CA ASP A 88 -24.42 -11.05 -2.99
C ASP A 88 -24.53 -9.84 -3.93
N GLY A 89 -23.68 -8.85 -3.78
CA GLY A 89 -23.65 -7.66 -4.63
C GLY A 89 -22.66 -7.81 -5.79
N PRO A 90 -22.64 -6.82 -6.72
CA PRO A 90 -21.72 -6.82 -7.85
C PRO A 90 -20.25 -6.80 -7.45
N VAL A 91 -19.41 -7.41 -8.30
CA VAL A 91 -17.94 -7.39 -8.18
C VAL A 91 -17.33 -6.94 -9.50
N LEU A 92 -16.41 -5.97 -9.44
CA LEU A 92 -15.52 -5.62 -10.54
C LEU A 92 -14.15 -6.26 -10.28
N THR A 93 -13.56 -6.87 -11.30
CA THR A 93 -12.15 -7.30 -11.25
C THR A 93 -11.29 -6.37 -12.08
N ASP A 94 -10.11 -5.99 -11.57
CA ASP A 94 -9.08 -5.38 -12.40
C ASP A 94 -8.47 -6.40 -13.38
N SER A 95 -7.57 -5.93 -14.25
CA SER A 95 -6.90 -6.80 -15.23
C SER A 95 -5.67 -7.54 -14.71
N GLY A 96 -5.09 -7.07 -13.60
CA GLY A 96 -3.79 -7.50 -13.09
C GLY A 96 -2.57 -6.73 -13.64
N GLY A 97 -2.74 -5.87 -14.64
CA GLY A 97 -1.66 -5.12 -15.28
C GLY A 97 -0.94 -4.16 -14.32
N PHE A 98 -1.67 -3.44 -13.49
CA PHE A 98 -1.10 -2.49 -12.52
C PHE A 98 -0.21 -3.18 -11.47
N GLN A 99 -0.58 -4.36 -10.98
CA GLN A 99 0.21 -5.09 -9.99
C GLN A 99 1.57 -5.52 -10.57
N ILE A 100 1.61 -5.93 -11.84
CA ILE A 100 2.87 -6.24 -12.54
C ILE A 100 3.73 -4.99 -12.67
N PHE A 101 3.12 -3.81 -12.89
CA PHE A 101 3.82 -2.53 -12.93
C PHE A 101 4.37 -2.12 -11.55
N SER A 102 3.58 -2.24 -10.49
CA SER A 102 3.85 -1.64 -9.17
C SER A 102 4.65 -2.52 -8.22
N LEU A 103 4.58 -3.86 -8.38
CA LEU A 103 5.27 -4.77 -7.49
C LEU A 103 6.75 -4.95 -7.87
N PRO A 104 7.66 -5.10 -6.87
CA PRO A 104 9.06 -5.40 -7.14
C PRO A 104 9.21 -6.78 -7.79
N GLY A 105 10.12 -6.90 -8.74
CA GLY A 105 10.44 -8.15 -9.42
C GLY A 105 10.80 -7.95 -10.89
N SER A 106 11.33 -9.00 -11.51
CA SER A 106 11.62 -9.00 -12.94
C SER A 106 10.31 -9.08 -13.72
N ARG A 107 10.12 -8.13 -14.62
CA ARG A 107 8.97 -8.08 -15.53
C ARG A 107 9.41 -7.80 -16.95
N ARG A 108 8.73 -8.37 -17.90
CA ARG A 108 8.94 -8.09 -19.34
C ARG A 108 7.57 -7.88 -20.00
N MET A 109 7.39 -6.70 -20.57
CA MET A 109 6.21 -6.38 -21.36
C MET A 109 6.51 -6.65 -22.82
N LYS A 110 5.68 -7.43 -23.48
CA LYS A 110 5.77 -7.77 -24.90
C LYS A 110 4.37 -7.78 -25.52
N GLU A 111 4.29 -7.94 -26.84
CA GLU A 111 3.03 -8.04 -27.55
C GLU A 111 2.14 -9.19 -27.03
N GLU A 112 2.76 -10.31 -26.67
CA GLU A 112 2.03 -11.49 -26.17
C GLU A 112 1.37 -11.24 -24.81
N GLY A 113 1.99 -10.42 -23.95
CA GLY A 113 1.55 -10.15 -22.59
C GLY A 113 2.69 -9.73 -21.67
N ALA A 114 2.41 -9.71 -20.39
CA ALA A 114 3.35 -9.38 -19.32
C ALA A 114 3.89 -10.64 -18.64
N THR A 115 5.19 -10.89 -18.76
CA THR A 115 5.87 -11.96 -18.01
C THR A 115 6.37 -11.42 -16.69
N PHE A 116 6.08 -12.11 -15.59
CA PHE A 116 6.49 -11.73 -14.23
C PHE A 116 6.81 -12.94 -13.37
N GLN A 117 7.57 -12.74 -12.31
CA GLN A 117 7.85 -13.76 -11.31
C GLN A 117 6.86 -13.64 -10.15
N SER A 118 6.23 -14.74 -9.78
CA SER A 118 5.30 -14.82 -8.65
C SER A 118 6.03 -14.62 -7.32
N TYR A 119 5.47 -13.78 -6.47
CA TYR A 119 5.96 -13.60 -5.09
C TYR A 119 5.50 -14.70 -4.12
N VAL A 120 4.63 -15.62 -4.58
CA VAL A 120 4.06 -16.70 -3.76
C VAL A 120 4.95 -17.93 -3.76
N ASP A 121 5.43 -18.34 -4.94
CA ASP A 121 6.18 -19.58 -5.19
C ASP A 121 7.46 -19.37 -6.02
N GLY A 122 7.66 -18.18 -6.58
CA GLY A 122 8.82 -17.85 -7.41
C GLY A 122 8.68 -18.27 -8.87
N ASP A 123 7.57 -18.89 -9.27
CA ASP A 123 7.33 -19.33 -10.63
C ASP A 123 7.17 -18.15 -11.61
N VAL A 124 7.54 -18.39 -12.87
CA VAL A 124 7.38 -17.39 -13.93
C VAL A 124 6.04 -17.59 -14.62
N HIS A 125 5.24 -16.53 -14.61
CA HIS A 125 3.92 -16.49 -15.23
C HIS A 125 3.89 -15.54 -16.43
N LEU A 126 3.05 -15.87 -17.41
CA LEU A 126 2.65 -14.97 -18.49
C LEU A 126 1.18 -14.56 -18.28
N LEU A 127 0.94 -13.29 -18.03
CA LEU A 127 -0.39 -12.70 -18.07
C LEU A 127 -0.59 -12.06 -19.45
N SER A 128 -1.34 -12.73 -20.31
CA SER A 128 -1.79 -12.21 -21.61
C SER A 128 -3.20 -11.62 -21.48
N PRO A 129 -3.70 -10.84 -22.47
CA PRO A 129 -5.09 -10.44 -22.50
C PRO A 129 -6.07 -11.59 -22.33
N GLU A 130 -5.80 -12.72 -22.99
CA GLU A 130 -6.62 -13.92 -22.93
C GLU A 130 -6.62 -14.56 -21.55
N THR A 131 -5.44 -14.76 -20.95
CA THR A 131 -5.33 -15.37 -19.62
C THR A 131 -5.89 -14.46 -18.53
N SER A 132 -5.79 -13.13 -18.67
CA SER A 132 -6.44 -12.17 -17.77
C SER A 132 -7.97 -12.31 -17.83
N ILE A 133 -8.55 -12.35 -19.03
CA ILE A 133 -10.00 -12.52 -19.21
C ILE A 133 -10.46 -13.89 -18.72
N ASP A 134 -9.72 -14.96 -18.98
CA ASP A 134 -10.06 -16.31 -18.51
C ASP A 134 -10.04 -16.40 -16.99
N MET A 135 -9.09 -15.72 -16.34
CA MET A 135 -9.07 -15.63 -14.87
C MET A 135 -10.27 -14.87 -14.34
N GLN A 136 -10.61 -13.72 -14.93
CA GLN A 136 -11.76 -12.91 -14.53
C GLN A 136 -13.10 -13.66 -14.75
N LYS A 137 -13.19 -14.47 -15.81
CA LYS A 137 -14.30 -15.41 -16.01
C LYS A 137 -14.35 -16.47 -14.91
N ALA A 138 -13.22 -17.05 -14.54
CA ALA A 138 -13.14 -18.03 -13.47
C ALA A 138 -13.53 -17.43 -12.11
N ILE A 139 -13.10 -16.21 -11.84
CA ILE A 139 -13.52 -15.42 -10.66
C ILE A 139 -15.04 -15.20 -10.69
N GLY A 140 -15.64 -15.02 -11.87
CA GLY A 140 -17.08 -14.78 -12.03
C GLY A 140 -17.51 -13.38 -11.58
N SER A 141 -16.68 -12.35 -11.84
CA SER A 141 -17.03 -10.96 -11.58
C SER A 141 -18.14 -10.47 -12.52
N ASP A 142 -18.85 -9.42 -12.14
CA ASP A 142 -19.88 -8.79 -13.00
C ASP A 142 -19.26 -7.93 -14.09
N ILE A 143 -18.15 -7.26 -13.76
CA ILE A 143 -17.43 -6.36 -14.64
C ILE A 143 -15.97 -6.78 -14.70
N MET A 144 -15.49 -7.04 -15.90
CA MET A 144 -14.09 -7.35 -16.20
C MET A 144 -13.39 -6.12 -16.78
N MET A 145 -12.06 -6.07 -16.63
CA MET A 145 -11.21 -5.05 -17.22
C MET A 145 -10.29 -5.63 -18.29
N VAL A 146 -10.04 -4.89 -19.37
CA VAL A 146 -8.99 -5.27 -20.33
C VAL A 146 -7.62 -5.23 -19.68
N LEU A 147 -6.68 -6.07 -20.15
CA LEU A 147 -5.28 -5.91 -19.76
C LEU A 147 -4.72 -4.64 -20.39
N ASP A 148 -3.97 -3.85 -19.62
CA ASP A 148 -3.35 -2.61 -20.03
C ASP A 148 -1.88 -2.53 -19.64
N GLN A 149 -1.11 -1.72 -20.35
CA GLN A 149 0.25 -1.39 -19.98
C GLN A 149 0.27 -0.09 -19.17
N CYS A 150 0.36 -0.20 -17.86
CA CYS A 150 0.57 0.95 -16.98
C CYS A 150 2.02 1.41 -17.04
N ILE A 151 2.20 2.74 -17.12
CA ILE A 151 3.50 3.43 -17.07
C ILE A 151 3.40 4.64 -16.13
N PRO A 152 4.53 5.24 -15.71
CA PRO A 152 4.48 6.49 -14.95
C PRO A 152 3.71 7.58 -15.73
N SER A 153 2.89 8.36 -15.03
CA SER A 153 2.13 9.47 -15.65
C SER A 153 3.03 10.56 -16.22
N THR A 154 4.29 10.62 -15.76
CA THR A 154 5.34 11.55 -16.21
C THR A 154 6.20 10.98 -17.35
N ALA A 155 5.88 9.82 -17.90
CA ALA A 155 6.64 9.19 -18.97
C ALA A 155 6.72 10.09 -20.22
N PRO A 156 7.83 10.05 -21.00
CA PRO A 156 7.95 10.77 -22.25
C PRO A 156 6.86 10.39 -23.25
N HIS A 157 6.50 11.33 -24.15
CA HIS A 157 5.42 11.16 -25.11
C HIS A 157 5.53 9.87 -25.95
N ALA A 158 6.71 9.58 -26.51
CA ALA A 158 6.92 8.38 -27.33
C ALA A 158 6.73 7.07 -26.55
N GLU A 159 7.14 7.03 -25.27
CA GLU A 159 6.92 5.87 -24.40
C GLU A 159 5.43 5.72 -24.06
N ALA A 160 4.78 6.83 -23.76
CA ALA A 160 3.35 6.86 -23.48
C ALA A 160 2.52 6.43 -24.68
N GLU A 161 2.91 6.86 -25.89
CA GLU A 161 2.27 6.45 -27.13
C GLU A 161 2.42 4.94 -27.38
N ALA A 162 3.64 4.41 -27.26
CA ALA A 162 3.89 2.97 -27.44
C ALA A 162 3.08 2.10 -26.45
N ALA A 163 3.02 2.50 -25.17
CA ALA A 163 2.23 1.81 -24.15
C ALA A 163 0.72 1.90 -24.41
N MET A 164 0.24 3.06 -24.86
CA MET A 164 -1.16 3.26 -25.24
C MET A 164 -1.53 2.36 -26.43
N GLU A 165 -0.71 2.30 -27.47
CA GLU A 165 -0.97 1.46 -28.63
C GLU A 165 -0.95 -0.03 -28.32
N LEU A 166 -0.03 -0.48 -27.45
CA LEU A 166 -0.05 -1.85 -26.94
C LEU A 166 -1.34 -2.14 -26.18
N THR A 167 -1.77 -1.22 -25.31
CA THR A 167 -3.04 -1.32 -24.60
C THR A 167 -4.23 -1.43 -25.56
N HIS A 168 -4.25 -0.70 -26.66
CA HIS A 168 -5.31 -0.78 -27.68
C HIS A 168 -5.37 -2.17 -28.34
N ARG A 169 -4.23 -2.74 -28.72
CA ARG A 169 -4.17 -4.10 -29.28
C ARG A 169 -4.61 -5.15 -28.26
N TRP A 170 -4.19 -5.00 -27.01
CA TRP A 170 -4.64 -5.87 -25.90
C TRP A 170 -6.14 -5.72 -25.60
N ALA A 171 -6.69 -4.51 -25.74
CA ALA A 171 -8.11 -4.28 -25.58
C ALA A 171 -8.94 -5.05 -26.64
N GLN A 172 -8.51 -5.08 -27.90
CA GLN A 172 -9.13 -5.87 -28.95
C GLN A 172 -9.04 -7.37 -28.69
N ARG A 173 -7.87 -7.86 -28.25
CA ARG A 173 -7.67 -9.27 -27.85
C ARG A 173 -8.55 -9.66 -26.65
N SER A 174 -8.65 -8.79 -25.64
CA SER A 174 -9.55 -8.98 -24.50
C SER A 174 -11.02 -9.07 -24.90
N LEU A 175 -11.46 -8.24 -25.85
CA LEU A 175 -12.81 -8.33 -26.42
C LEU A 175 -13.05 -9.67 -27.12
N ALA A 176 -12.10 -10.14 -27.92
CA ALA A 176 -12.18 -11.44 -28.56
C ALA A 176 -12.23 -12.59 -27.54
N ALA A 177 -11.36 -12.53 -26.50
CA ALA A 177 -11.31 -13.52 -25.42
C ALA A 177 -12.59 -13.54 -24.56
N ARG A 178 -13.24 -12.37 -24.37
CA ARG A 178 -14.53 -12.31 -23.66
C ARG A 178 -15.58 -13.19 -24.37
N GLY A 179 -15.67 -13.12 -25.70
CA GLY A 179 -16.67 -13.85 -26.47
C GLY A 179 -18.10 -13.58 -25.98
N ASP A 180 -18.87 -14.65 -25.81
CA ASP A 180 -20.29 -14.58 -25.40
C ASP A 180 -20.51 -14.53 -23.87
N SER A 181 -19.44 -14.32 -23.08
CA SER A 181 -19.60 -14.20 -21.63
C SER A 181 -20.65 -13.14 -21.28
N PRO A 182 -21.55 -13.39 -20.31
CA PRO A 182 -22.54 -12.42 -19.86
C PRO A 182 -21.92 -11.26 -19.06
N GLN A 183 -20.67 -11.39 -18.63
CA GLN A 183 -19.95 -10.40 -17.85
C GLN A 183 -19.65 -9.17 -18.73
N ALA A 184 -19.81 -7.99 -18.16
CA ALA A 184 -19.44 -6.74 -18.82
C ALA A 184 -17.91 -6.61 -18.93
N LEU A 185 -17.41 -5.90 -19.95
CA LEU A 185 -15.99 -5.64 -20.14
C LEU A 185 -15.76 -4.15 -20.39
N PHE A 186 -14.83 -3.56 -19.63
CA PHE A 186 -14.43 -2.16 -19.75
C PHE A 186 -13.08 -2.03 -20.46
N GLY A 187 -13.02 -1.10 -21.44
CA GLY A 187 -11.77 -0.62 -22.02
C GLY A 187 -11.07 0.38 -21.11
N ILE A 188 -9.74 0.51 -21.22
CA ILE A 188 -8.95 1.43 -20.40
C ILE A 188 -8.26 2.47 -21.27
N VAL A 189 -8.62 3.75 -21.07
CA VAL A 189 -7.97 4.89 -21.70
C VAL A 189 -6.61 5.12 -21.06
N GLN A 190 -5.54 5.08 -21.86
CA GLN A 190 -4.18 5.36 -21.46
C GLN A 190 -3.68 6.66 -22.15
N GLY A 191 -2.40 7.04 -21.96
CA GLY A 191 -1.79 8.22 -22.57
C GLY A 191 -1.04 9.13 -21.60
N ALA A 192 -0.76 8.64 -20.37
CA ALA A 192 -0.03 9.40 -19.34
C ALA A 192 -0.59 10.84 -19.16
N CYS A 193 0.26 11.85 -18.99
CA CYS A 193 -0.14 13.27 -18.94
C CYS A 193 0.04 13.96 -20.31
N HIS A 194 -0.41 13.32 -21.42
CA HIS A 194 -0.39 13.88 -22.76
C HIS A 194 -1.82 14.00 -23.30
N PRO A 195 -2.34 15.24 -23.51
CA PRO A 195 -3.75 15.45 -23.87
C PRO A 195 -4.13 14.81 -25.21
N ASP A 196 -3.24 14.87 -26.21
CA ASP A 196 -3.43 14.29 -27.53
C ASP A 196 -3.54 12.77 -27.50
N LEU A 197 -2.69 12.11 -26.69
CA LEU A 197 -2.74 10.66 -26.51
C LEU A 197 -4.02 10.22 -25.79
N ARG A 198 -4.42 10.95 -24.73
CA ARG A 198 -5.67 10.66 -24.01
C ARG A 198 -6.89 10.81 -24.89
N LYS A 199 -6.92 11.86 -25.70
CA LYS A 199 -7.97 12.05 -26.71
C LYS A 199 -7.99 10.88 -27.69
N ARG A 200 -6.84 10.57 -28.31
CA ARG A 200 -6.70 9.48 -29.29
C ARG A 200 -7.11 8.13 -28.70
N SER A 201 -6.71 7.86 -27.46
CA SER A 201 -7.10 6.63 -26.77
C SER A 201 -8.61 6.55 -26.51
N ALA A 202 -9.23 7.63 -26.03
CA ALA A 202 -10.66 7.67 -25.79
C ALA A 202 -11.45 7.52 -27.11
N GLU A 203 -11.02 8.19 -28.19
CA GLU A 203 -11.64 8.11 -29.53
C GLU A 203 -11.52 6.69 -30.13
N PHE A 204 -10.38 6.02 -29.95
CA PHE A 204 -10.22 4.64 -30.40
C PHE A 204 -11.14 3.67 -29.64
N LEU A 205 -11.16 3.75 -28.30
CA LEU A 205 -11.87 2.78 -27.47
C LEU A 205 -13.39 2.94 -27.54
N ARG A 206 -13.92 4.16 -27.77
CA ARG A 206 -15.36 4.38 -27.88
C ARG A 206 -16.00 3.73 -29.11
N GLU A 207 -15.20 3.45 -30.15
CA GLU A 207 -15.67 2.76 -31.36
C GLU A 207 -15.75 1.23 -31.19
N LEU A 208 -15.22 0.70 -30.09
CA LEU A 208 -15.22 -0.72 -29.77
C LEU A 208 -16.42 -1.07 -28.86
N PRO A 209 -16.96 -2.31 -28.94
CA PRO A 209 -18.18 -2.69 -28.24
C PRO A 209 -17.94 -2.99 -26.76
N PHE A 210 -17.36 -2.04 -26.03
CA PHE A 210 -17.21 -2.10 -24.59
C PHE A 210 -18.53 -1.75 -23.87
N ASP A 211 -18.70 -2.31 -22.67
CA ASP A 211 -19.86 -2.04 -21.82
C ASP A 211 -19.65 -0.80 -20.93
N GLY A 212 -18.41 -0.31 -20.81
CA GLY A 212 -17.99 0.87 -20.11
C GLY A 212 -16.54 1.22 -20.42
N LEU A 213 -16.09 2.40 -20.02
CA LEU A 213 -14.72 2.87 -20.25
C LEU A 213 -14.08 3.39 -18.96
N ALA A 214 -12.87 2.96 -18.71
CA ALA A 214 -12.07 3.40 -17.57
C ALA A 214 -10.97 4.38 -18.00
N ILE A 215 -10.57 5.23 -17.08
CA ILE A 215 -9.45 6.15 -17.18
C ILE A 215 -8.32 5.59 -16.32
N GLY A 216 -7.31 5.02 -16.97
CA GLY A 216 -6.11 4.47 -16.33
C GLY A 216 -4.91 5.41 -16.43
N GLY A 217 -3.75 5.01 -15.87
CA GLY A 217 -2.49 5.74 -15.96
C GLY A 217 -2.52 7.12 -15.29
N LEU A 218 -3.38 7.33 -14.30
CA LEU A 218 -3.38 8.43 -13.35
C LEU A 218 -3.21 7.89 -11.93
N ALA A 219 -2.88 8.75 -10.95
CA ALA A 219 -2.45 8.39 -9.59
C ALA A 219 -1.13 7.57 -9.57
N VAL A 220 -0.26 7.79 -10.55
CA VAL A 220 1.04 7.10 -10.73
C VAL A 220 2.19 8.09 -10.95
N GLY A 221 2.15 9.26 -10.27
CA GLY A 221 3.25 10.22 -10.23
C GLY A 221 2.91 11.67 -10.60
N GLU A 222 1.71 11.95 -11.11
CA GLU A 222 1.25 13.30 -11.43
C GLU A 222 0.79 14.06 -10.18
N THR A 223 0.75 15.38 -10.30
CA THR A 223 0.16 16.27 -9.30
C THR A 223 -1.37 16.17 -9.28
N PRO A 224 -2.05 16.55 -8.16
CA PRO A 224 -3.52 16.62 -8.14
C PRO A 224 -4.10 17.50 -9.25
N ALA A 225 -3.48 18.64 -9.56
CA ALA A 225 -3.94 19.54 -10.63
C ALA A 225 -3.91 18.85 -12.01
N GLN A 226 -2.82 18.16 -12.32
CA GLN A 226 -2.70 17.37 -13.55
C GLN A 226 -3.72 16.23 -13.58
N ARG A 227 -3.94 15.52 -12.47
CA ARG A 227 -4.97 14.48 -12.37
C ARG A 227 -6.35 15.01 -12.73
N TYR A 228 -6.72 16.18 -12.20
CA TYR A 228 -8.01 16.82 -12.49
C TYR A 228 -8.11 17.24 -13.96
N GLU A 229 -7.06 17.84 -14.50
CA GLU A 229 -6.98 18.24 -15.91
C GLU A 229 -7.15 17.03 -16.84
N PHE A 230 -6.32 16.01 -16.69
CA PHE A 230 -6.32 14.85 -17.58
C PHE A 230 -7.55 13.94 -17.41
N THR A 231 -8.18 13.92 -16.24
CA THR A 231 -9.51 13.35 -16.06
C THR A 231 -10.53 14.10 -16.89
N GLY A 232 -10.47 15.45 -16.89
CA GLY A 232 -11.33 16.31 -17.69
C GLY A 232 -11.17 16.07 -19.19
N VAL A 233 -9.93 16.01 -19.68
CA VAL A 233 -9.60 15.69 -21.07
C VAL A 233 -10.17 14.34 -21.48
N ALA A 234 -9.96 13.30 -20.68
CA ALA A 234 -10.48 11.97 -20.99
C ALA A 234 -12.01 11.95 -21.06
N THR A 235 -12.69 12.49 -20.05
CA THR A 235 -14.17 12.45 -19.97
C THR A 235 -14.85 13.25 -21.08
N GLU A 236 -14.18 14.26 -21.65
CA GLU A 236 -14.70 15.04 -22.78
C GLU A 236 -14.90 14.20 -24.05
N HIS A 237 -14.02 13.21 -24.26
CA HIS A 237 -14.04 12.33 -25.43
C HIS A 237 -14.75 10.99 -25.19
N LEU A 238 -15.15 10.70 -23.95
CA LEU A 238 -15.86 9.47 -23.60
C LEU A 238 -17.37 9.58 -23.87
N PRO A 239 -18.03 8.51 -24.36
CA PRO A 239 -19.45 8.50 -24.62
C PRO A 239 -20.28 8.75 -23.35
N LYS A 240 -21.46 9.39 -23.54
CA LYS A 240 -22.39 9.71 -22.45
C LYS A 240 -23.25 8.52 -22.01
N ASN A 241 -23.45 7.58 -22.90
CA ASN A 241 -24.32 6.40 -22.72
C ASN A 241 -23.60 5.17 -22.16
N LEU A 242 -22.38 5.36 -21.64
CA LEU A 242 -21.61 4.31 -20.98
C LEU A 242 -21.10 4.80 -19.62
N PRO A 243 -20.94 3.90 -18.63
CA PRO A 243 -20.29 4.23 -17.37
C PRO A 243 -18.81 4.57 -17.56
N ARG A 244 -18.32 5.53 -16.75
CA ARG A 244 -16.95 6.02 -16.76
C ARG A 244 -16.30 5.74 -15.39
N TYR A 245 -15.19 5.06 -15.41
CA TYR A 245 -14.50 4.62 -14.19
C TYR A 245 -13.10 5.23 -14.11
N LEU A 246 -12.79 5.96 -13.03
CA LEU A 246 -11.44 6.46 -12.74
C LEU A 246 -10.74 5.50 -11.79
N MET A 247 -9.72 4.81 -12.28
CA MET A 247 -9.05 3.71 -11.59
C MET A 247 -8.10 4.20 -10.49
N GLY A 248 -8.16 3.57 -9.32
CA GLY A 248 -7.22 3.78 -8.23
C GLY A 248 -7.29 5.15 -7.55
N VAL A 249 -8.33 5.95 -7.82
CA VAL A 249 -8.50 7.30 -7.26
C VAL A 249 -9.72 7.34 -6.34
N GLY A 250 -9.65 7.88 -5.17
CA GLY A 250 -8.58 8.58 -4.50
C GLY A 250 -9.07 9.12 -3.15
N THR A 251 -8.58 10.28 -2.73
CA THR A 251 -9.12 10.97 -1.55
C THR A 251 -10.55 11.46 -1.81
N PRO A 252 -11.34 11.77 -0.75
CA PRO A 252 -12.68 12.33 -0.93
C PRO A 252 -12.71 13.60 -1.81
N LEU A 253 -11.68 14.44 -1.73
CA LEU A 253 -11.55 15.62 -2.58
C LEU A 253 -11.28 15.24 -4.05
N ASP A 254 -10.40 14.28 -4.31
CA ASP A 254 -10.13 13.79 -5.68
C ASP A 254 -11.40 13.21 -6.33
N ILE A 255 -12.19 12.48 -5.56
CA ILE A 255 -13.47 11.91 -6.01
C ILE A 255 -14.47 13.02 -6.35
N LEU A 256 -14.62 14.02 -5.48
CA LEU A 256 -15.50 15.16 -5.70
C LEU A 256 -15.13 15.90 -7.00
N GLU A 257 -13.82 16.16 -7.20
CA GLU A 257 -13.27 16.81 -8.39
C GLU A 257 -13.50 15.98 -9.66
N ALA A 258 -13.39 14.65 -9.56
CA ALA A 258 -13.59 13.77 -10.71
C ALA A 258 -15.08 13.60 -11.05
N VAL A 259 -15.99 13.54 -10.06
CA VAL A 259 -17.43 13.56 -10.29
C VAL A 259 -17.85 14.86 -11.00
N HIS A 260 -17.30 16.02 -10.57
CA HIS A 260 -17.52 17.30 -11.25
C HIS A 260 -17.12 17.25 -12.74
N ARG A 261 -16.16 16.42 -13.10
CA ARG A 261 -15.67 16.19 -14.48
C ARG A 261 -16.37 15.06 -15.23
N GLY A 262 -17.37 14.40 -14.60
CA GLY A 262 -18.22 13.42 -15.25
C GLY A 262 -17.78 11.97 -15.12
N VAL A 263 -17.08 11.62 -14.03
CA VAL A 263 -16.75 10.24 -13.66
C VAL A 263 -17.85 9.65 -12.79
N ASP A 264 -18.13 8.35 -12.97
CA ASP A 264 -19.20 7.63 -12.29
C ASP A 264 -18.73 6.66 -11.23
N MET A 265 -17.57 6.01 -11.42
CA MET A 265 -17.10 4.89 -10.62
C MET A 265 -15.69 5.14 -10.12
N PHE A 266 -15.41 4.70 -8.91
CA PHE A 266 -14.14 4.90 -8.22
C PHE A 266 -13.77 3.68 -7.39
N ASP A 267 -12.46 3.44 -7.25
CA ASP A 267 -11.88 2.54 -6.27
C ASP A 267 -10.61 3.15 -5.68
N CYS A 268 -10.29 2.82 -4.48
CA CYS A 268 -8.93 2.98 -3.95
C CYS A 268 -8.77 2.27 -2.60
N ILE A 269 -7.52 2.06 -2.19
CA ILE A 269 -7.18 1.48 -0.89
C ILE A 269 -7.15 2.52 0.24
N ILE A 270 -7.23 3.81 -0.08
CA ILE A 270 -7.05 4.95 0.84
C ILE A 270 -7.92 4.83 2.10
N PRO A 271 -9.23 4.53 2.05
CA PRO A 271 -10.05 4.45 3.26
C PRO A 271 -9.48 3.50 4.31
N SER A 272 -9.15 2.27 3.89
CA SER A 272 -8.61 1.24 4.79
C SER A 272 -7.14 1.48 5.15
N GLN A 273 -6.32 1.95 4.20
CA GLN A 273 -4.90 2.24 4.43
C GLN A 273 -4.69 3.39 5.41
N LEU A 274 -5.44 4.50 5.27
CA LEU A 274 -5.35 5.62 6.19
C LEU A 274 -5.94 5.28 7.56
N ALA A 275 -7.00 4.48 7.62
CA ALA A 275 -7.53 3.94 8.86
C ALA A 275 -6.46 3.18 9.66
N GLN A 276 -5.69 2.32 9.00
CA GLN A 276 -4.56 1.60 9.61
C GLN A 276 -3.52 2.56 10.22
N ARG A 277 -3.32 3.72 9.60
CA ARG A 277 -2.41 4.77 10.09
C ARG A 277 -3.04 5.71 11.12
N GLY A 278 -4.29 5.47 11.53
CA GLY A 278 -5.03 6.30 12.48
C GLY A 278 -5.56 7.60 11.88
N THR A 279 -5.76 7.67 10.56
CA THR A 279 -6.33 8.83 9.88
C THR A 279 -7.74 8.55 9.41
N VAL A 280 -8.67 9.46 9.71
CA VAL A 280 -10.07 9.39 9.30
C VAL A 280 -10.54 10.67 8.60
N PHE A 281 -11.53 10.51 7.73
CA PHE A 281 -12.22 11.61 7.06
C PHE A 281 -13.53 11.92 7.80
N THR A 282 -13.82 13.19 8.01
CA THR A 282 -15.03 13.64 8.69
C THR A 282 -15.70 14.78 7.94
N SER A 283 -16.91 15.13 8.33
CA SER A 283 -17.64 16.30 7.81
C SER A 283 -16.93 17.64 8.12
N GLN A 284 -15.93 17.64 8.98
CA GLN A 284 -15.12 18.82 9.34
C GLN A 284 -13.69 18.76 8.81
N GLY A 285 -13.37 17.78 7.96
CA GLY A 285 -12.05 17.55 7.43
C GLY A 285 -11.38 16.29 7.96
N LYS A 286 -10.07 16.19 7.80
CA LYS A 286 -9.27 15.01 8.12
C LYS A 286 -8.76 15.07 9.57
N LEU A 287 -8.93 13.99 10.34
CA LEU A 287 -8.40 13.84 11.70
C LEU A 287 -7.26 12.82 11.73
N HIS A 288 -6.22 13.13 12.51
CA HIS A 288 -5.08 12.23 12.76
C HIS A 288 -5.11 11.75 14.21
N LEU A 289 -5.72 10.61 14.48
CA LEU A 289 -5.98 10.12 15.84
C LEU A 289 -4.72 9.78 16.65
N ARG A 290 -3.55 9.68 16.03
CA ARG A 290 -2.27 9.55 16.76
C ARG A 290 -1.91 10.83 17.53
N ARG A 291 -2.53 11.97 17.26
CA ARG A 291 -2.29 13.24 17.97
C ARG A 291 -2.80 13.17 19.41
N SER A 292 -1.96 13.61 20.35
CA SER A 292 -2.28 13.58 21.79
C SER A 292 -3.49 14.45 22.20
N VAL A 293 -3.90 15.38 21.34
CA VAL A 293 -5.10 16.23 21.57
C VAL A 293 -6.38 15.39 21.75
N TYR A 294 -6.42 14.18 21.18
CA TYR A 294 -7.58 13.28 21.28
C TYR A 294 -7.58 12.40 22.53
N LYS A 295 -6.51 12.39 23.34
CA LYS A 295 -6.36 11.52 24.51
C LYS A 295 -7.52 11.58 25.50
N PHE A 296 -8.13 12.76 25.64
CA PHE A 296 -9.23 13.00 26.59
C PHE A 296 -10.53 13.43 25.88
N SER A 297 -10.63 13.24 24.58
CA SER A 297 -11.80 13.65 23.81
C SER A 297 -12.90 12.61 23.91
N GLU A 298 -14.01 12.94 24.53
CA GLU A 298 -15.22 12.10 24.63
C GLU A 298 -16.09 12.18 23.36
N GLU A 299 -15.79 13.11 22.45
CA GLU A 299 -16.49 13.30 21.19
C GLU A 299 -16.38 12.08 20.27
N PRO A 300 -17.41 11.78 19.44
CA PRO A 300 -17.29 10.80 18.36
C PRO A 300 -16.31 11.28 17.27
N LEU A 301 -15.90 10.41 16.35
CA LEU A 301 -15.08 10.81 15.20
C LEU A 301 -15.75 11.93 14.41
N ASP A 302 -17.03 11.77 14.10
CA ASP A 302 -17.85 12.73 13.40
C ASP A 302 -19.27 12.69 13.98
N SER A 303 -19.76 13.83 14.48
CA SER A 303 -21.10 13.95 15.07
C SER A 303 -22.25 13.73 14.07
N LYS A 304 -21.99 13.86 12.77
CA LYS A 304 -22.97 13.60 11.71
C LYS A 304 -22.98 12.14 11.24
N CYS A 305 -21.96 11.35 11.58
CA CYS A 305 -21.82 9.97 11.14
C CYS A 305 -22.54 9.00 12.06
N GLN A 306 -23.27 8.04 11.47
CA GLN A 306 -24.02 7.00 12.18
C GLN A 306 -23.37 5.62 12.15
N CYS A 307 -22.08 5.52 11.75
CA CYS A 307 -21.38 4.25 11.75
C CYS A 307 -21.15 3.74 13.19
N GLN A 308 -20.84 2.45 13.32
CA GLN A 308 -20.57 1.83 14.62
C GLN A 308 -19.52 2.57 15.42
N ALA A 309 -18.39 2.95 14.79
CA ALA A 309 -17.29 3.64 15.47
C ALA A 309 -17.73 4.97 16.10
N CYS A 310 -18.61 5.74 15.41
CA CYS A 310 -19.09 7.03 15.93
C CYS A 310 -20.18 6.90 16.99
N ARG A 311 -21.03 5.87 16.91
CA ARG A 311 -22.12 5.69 17.87
C ARG A 311 -21.67 5.08 19.20
N GLU A 312 -20.63 4.23 19.16
CA GLU A 312 -20.27 3.39 20.30
C GLU A 312 -18.96 3.81 20.96
N HIS A 313 -18.13 4.64 20.30
CA HIS A 313 -16.78 4.92 20.78
C HIS A 313 -16.42 6.41 20.70
N SER A 314 -15.70 6.87 21.72
CA SER A 314 -15.09 8.20 21.75
C SER A 314 -13.77 8.27 20.99
N ARG A 315 -13.35 9.48 20.59
CA ARG A 315 -12.00 9.72 20.03
C ARG A 315 -10.91 9.29 20.99
N ALA A 316 -11.11 9.45 22.32
CA ALA A 316 -10.15 9.01 23.32
C ALA A 316 -9.88 7.50 23.26
N TYR A 317 -10.94 6.70 23.17
CA TYR A 317 -10.79 5.25 23.05
C TYR A 317 -10.13 4.85 21.73
N LEU A 318 -10.59 5.42 20.62
CA LEU A 318 -10.04 5.15 19.30
C LEU A 318 -8.56 5.63 19.17
N HIS A 319 -8.23 6.78 19.77
CA HIS A 319 -6.85 7.24 19.93
C HIS A 319 -6.00 6.20 20.68
N HIS A 320 -6.51 5.67 21.79
CA HIS A 320 -5.83 4.62 22.56
C HIS A 320 -5.56 3.38 21.69
N LEU A 321 -6.56 2.86 21.00
CA LEU A 321 -6.41 1.69 20.12
C LEU A 321 -5.36 1.91 19.03
N VAL A 322 -5.37 3.10 18.40
CA VAL A 322 -4.40 3.47 17.36
C VAL A 322 -2.98 3.61 17.92
N LYS A 323 -2.83 4.10 19.16
CA LYS A 323 -1.52 4.22 19.82
C LYS A 323 -0.98 2.88 20.32
N ALA A 324 -1.87 1.96 20.65
CA ALA A 324 -1.54 0.59 21.06
C ALA A 324 -1.40 -0.37 19.86
N ASP A 325 -1.59 0.14 18.63
CA ASP A 325 -1.59 -0.64 17.38
C ASP A 325 -2.56 -1.85 17.40
N GLU A 326 -3.69 -1.69 18.11
CA GLU A 326 -4.73 -2.72 18.20
C GLU A 326 -5.49 -2.88 16.87
N LEU A 327 -5.68 -4.13 16.43
CA LEU A 327 -6.42 -4.44 15.19
C LEU A 327 -7.85 -3.91 15.21
N LEU A 328 -8.50 -3.86 16.37
CA LEU A 328 -9.83 -3.29 16.54
C LEU A 328 -9.87 -1.81 16.15
N GLY A 329 -8.81 -1.05 16.47
CA GLY A 329 -8.68 0.34 16.04
C GLY A 329 -8.73 0.47 14.52
N TRP A 330 -7.93 -0.31 13.79
CA TRP A 330 -7.97 -0.34 12.34
C TRP A 330 -9.34 -0.74 11.78
N HIS A 331 -9.96 -1.78 12.34
CA HIS A 331 -11.29 -2.24 11.95
C HIS A 331 -12.35 -1.12 12.07
N LEU A 332 -12.46 -0.49 13.24
CA LEU A 332 -13.43 0.57 13.51
C LEU A 332 -13.20 1.82 12.66
N LEU A 333 -11.94 2.24 12.49
CA LEU A 333 -11.62 3.39 11.64
C LEU A 333 -11.87 3.10 10.16
N SER A 334 -11.69 1.85 9.71
CA SER A 334 -12.03 1.45 8.34
C SER A 334 -13.55 1.47 8.11
N ILE A 335 -14.35 1.00 9.07
CA ILE A 335 -15.82 1.12 9.03
C ILE A 335 -16.21 2.60 8.87
N HIS A 336 -15.61 3.48 9.68
CA HIS A 336 -15.92 4.91 9.60
C HIS A 336 -15.55 5.51 8.24
N ASN A 337 -14.34 5.28 7.77
CA ASN A 337 -13.89 5.83 6.48
C ASN A 337 -14.73 5.30 5.31
N LEU A 338 -15.06 4.00 5.28
CA LEU A 338 -15.93 3.44 4.24
C LEU A 338 -17.33 4.03 4.29
N THR A 339 -17.91 4.18 5.48
CA THR A 339 -19.21 4.85 5.65
C THR A 339 -19.14 6.28 5.11
N PHE A 340 -18.10 7.04 5.47
CA PHE A 340 -17.91 8.41 4.99
C PHE A 340 -17.85 8.49 3.46
N TYR A 341 -17.11 7.58 2.82
CA TYR A 341 -17.03 7.54 1.35
C TYR A 341 -18.39 7.25 0.71
N HIS A 342 -19.13 6.28 1.23
CA HIS A 342 -20.46 5.94 0.69
C HIS A 342 -21.49 7.03 0.96
N ASP A 343 -21.43 7.71 2.09
CA ASP A 343 -22.28 8.85 2.41
C ASP A 343 -22.00 10.04 1.47
N LEU A 344 -20.72 10.32 1.20
CA LEU A 344 -20.31 11.34 0.25
C LEU A 344 -20.84 11.02 -1.17
N MET A 345 -20.73 9.75 -1.60
CA MET A 345 -21.27 9.33 -2.90
C MET A 345 -22.79 9.53 -2.98
N ARG A 346 -23.53 9.14 -1.94
CA ARG A 346 -24.98 9.36 -1.89
C ARG A 346 -25.33 10.84 -1.92
N ALA A 347 -24.65 11.66 -1.13
CA ALA A 347 -24.90 13.10 -1.08
C ALA A 347 -24.60 13.78 -2.43
N MET A 348 -23.53 13.39 -3.15
CA MET A 348 -23.25 13.85 -4.50
C MET A 348 -24.38 13.46 -5.47
N ARG A 349 -24.81 12.18 -5.45
CA ARG A 349 -25.90 11.71 -6.29
C ARG A 349 -27.20 12.48 -6.02
N GLU A 350 -27.59 12.63 -4.79
CA GLU A 350 -28.79 13.38 -4.39
C GLU A 350 -28.73 14.84 -4.86
N SER A 351 -27.60 15.51 -4.68
CA SER A 351 -27.40 16.88 -5.14
C SER A 351 -27.47 17.02 -6.66
N ILE A 352 -27.00 16.01 -7.43
CA ILE A 352 -27.14 15.97 -8.89
C ILE A 352 -28.62 15.84 -9.28
N LEU A 353 -29.33 14.88 -8.69
CA LEU A 353 -30.75 14.64 -8.98
C LEU A 353 -31.63 15.85 -8.64
N GLN A 354 -31.26 16.62 -7.64
CA GLN A 354 -31.94 17.86 -7.24
C GLN A 354 -31.52 19.10 -8.03
N GLY A 355 -30.55 18.98 -8.97
CA GLY A 355 -30.00 20.12 -9.70
C GLY A 355 -29.16 21.09 -8.85
N ALA A 356 -28.73 20.66 -7.66
CA ALA A 356 -28.05 21.50 -6.66
C ALA A 356 -26.54 21.11 -6.50
N PHE A 357 -25.95 20.44 -7.50
CA PHE A 357 -24.60 19.90 -7.36
C PHE A 357 -23.53 21.00 -7.25
N LEU A 358 -23.59 22.10 -7.98
CA LEU A 358 -22.55 23.13 -7.89
C LEU A 358 -22.43 23.78 -6.52
N PRO A 359 -23.51 24.25 -5.86
CA PRO A 359 -23.42 24.72 -4.48
C PRO A 359 -22.92 23.64 -3.48
N PHE A 360 -23.31 22.39 -3.69
CA PHE A 360 -22.78 21.26 -2.92
C PHE A 360 -21.27 21.10 -3.12
N TYR A 361 -20.81 21.09 -4.37
CA TYR A 361 -19.40 20.94 -4.74
C TYR A 361 -18.52 22.04 -4.11
N GLU A 362 -18.91 23.31 -4.24
CA GLU A 362 -18.15 24.44 -3.68
C GLU A 362 -18.01 24.34 -2.16
N ARG A 363 -19.08 24.03 -1.47
CA ARG A 363 -19.06 23.82 -0.02
C ARG A 363 -18.16 22.64 0.37
N MET A 364 -18.39 21.48 -0.22
CA MET A 364 -17.64 20.25 0.11
C MET A 364 -16.16 20.36 -0.21
N ARG A 365 -15.80 21.06 -1.29
CA ARG A 365 -14.40 21.31 -1.66
C ARG A 365 -13.64 22.02 -0.53
N GLY A 366 -14.25 23.02 0.10
CA GLY A 366 -13.69 23.71 1.26
C GLY A 366 -13.62 22.84 2.50
N GLU A 367 -14.66 22.04 2.78
CA GLU A 367 -14.72 21.16 3.97
C GLU A 367 -13.69 20.01 3.85
N LEU A 368 -13.61 19.35 2.71
CA LEU A 368 -12.70 18.21 2.48
C LEU A 368 -11.22 18.58 2.44
N ALA A 369 -10.89 19.84 2.15
CA ALA A 369 -9.52 20.33 2.18
C ALA A 369 -8.99 20.55 3.60
N ARG A 370 -9.85 20.65 4.61
CA ARG A 370 -9.46 20.93 6.00
C ARG A 370 -8.75 19.74 6.65
N THR A 371 -7.84 20.06 7.55
CA THR A 371 -7.18 19.09 8.42
C THR A 371 -7.26 19.54 9.88
N ASP A 372 -7.11 18.60 10.81
CA ASP A 372 -7.04 18.91 12.24
C ASP A 372 -5.78 19.68 12.64
N GLY A 373 -4.77 19.74 11.76
CA GLY A 373 -3.58 20.58 11.93
C GLY A 373 -3.90 22.07 11.86
N GLU A 374 -4.92 22.45 11.06
CA GLU A 374 -5.40 23.83 10.90
C GLU A 374 -6.42 24.22 11.98
N ASN A 375 -6.98 23.26 12.69
CA ASN A 375 -7.91 23.47 13.78
C ASN A 375 -7.38 22.79 15.05
N PRO A 376 -6.29 23.30 15.64
CA PRO A 376 -5.78 22.78 16.89
C PRO A 376 -6.79 23.11 17.99
N ALA A 377 -7.58 22.12 18.40
CA ALA A 377 -8.32 22.26 19.62
C ALA A 377 -7.32 22.47 20.77
N VAL A 378 -7.17 23.72 21.15
CA VAL A 378 -6.66 24.24 22.41
C VAL A 378 -5.22 23.88 22.81
N HIS A 379 -4.44 24.90 22.99
CA HIS A 379 -3.08 25.07 23.49
C HIS A 379 -1.96 24.60 22.53
N PRO A 380 -1.25 25.55 21.96
CA PRO A 380 0.09 25.24 21.46
C PRO A 380 0.84 24.59 22.63
N LYS A 381 1.38 23.39 22.40
CA LYS A 381 2.38 22.88 23.35
C LYS A 381 3.40 24.00 23.55
N PRO A 382 3.75 24.36 24.79
CA PRO A 382 4.87 25.28 24.98
C PRO A 382 6.00 24.72 24.12
N ALA A 383 6.67 25.62 23.38
CA ALA A 383 7.80 25.24 22.53
C ALA A 383 8.68 24.31 23.36
N GLN A 384 8.89 23.09 22.90
CA GLN A 384 9.77 22.18 23.62
C GLN A 384 11.13 22.85 23.63
N VAL A 385 11.55 23.32 24.80
CA VAL A 385 12.91 23.79 25.01
C VAL A 385 13.76 22.52 24.98
N PHE A 386 14.33 22.24 23.81
CA PHE A 386 15.20 21.11 23.64
C PHE A 386 16.46 21.33 24.46
N ARG A 387 16.64 20.51 25.48
CA ARG A 387 17.84 20.53 26.34
C ARG A 387 19.01 19.75 25.74
N TYR A 388 18.77 18.99 24.68
CA TYR A 388 19.76 18.08 24.10
C TYR A 388 19.98 18.33 22.61
N PRO A 389 21.19 18.07 22.10
CA PRO A 389 21.49 18.17 20.68
C PRO A 389 20.51 17.34 19.82
N ARG A 390 20.20 17.88 18.65
CA ARG A 390 19.36 17.24 17.63
C ARG A 390 20.04 17.24 16.28
N LEU A 391 19.80 16.20 15.51
CA LEU A 391 20.20 16.11 14.13
C LEU A 391 19.15 15.33 13.34
N GLY A 392 18.54 15.95 12.34
CA GLY A 392 17.43 15.34 11.59
C GLY A 392 16.28 14.92 12.51
N ASP A 393 15.87 13.65 12.40
CA ASP A 393 14.79 13.04 13.20
C ASP A 393 15.26 12.47 14.56
N TYR A 394 16.49 12.80 15.00
CA TYR A 394 17.08 12.22 16.21
C TYR A 394 17.49 13.27 17.23
N GLU A 395 17.44 12.88 18.49
CA GLU A 395 17.91 13.72 19.61
C GLU A 395 18.63 12.88 20.69
N ILE A 396 19.54 13.51 21.45
CA ILE A 396 20.12 12.89 22.63
C ILE A 396 19.03 12.75 23.70
N HIS A 397 18.90 11.56 24.27
CA HIS A 397 17.91 11.22 25.29
C HIS A 397 18.57 10.67 26.56
N PRO A 398 18.37 11.32 27.73
CA PRO A 398 18.87 10.79 28.99
C PRO A 398 18.06 9.57 29.40
N ALA A 399 18.73 8.44 29.57
CA ALA A 399 18.11 7.20 30.04
C ALA A 399 18.08 7.13 31.59
N PRO A 400 17.14 6.36 32.19
CA PRO A 400 17.02 6.22 33.66
C PRO A 400 18.29 5.74 34.35
N GLY A 401 19.16 5.01 33.63
CA GLY A 401 20.46 4.50 34.16
C GLY A 401 21.56 5.57 34.22
N GLY A 402 21.30 6.87 33.99
CA GLY A 402 22.26 7.96 34.09
C GLY A 402 23.25 8.02 32.92
N PHE A 403 22.91 7.49 31.77
CA PHE A 403 23.66 7.61 30.52
C PHE A 403 22.81 8.29 29.42
N ASN A 404 23.46 8.72 28.36
CA ASN A 404 22.76 9.26 27.20
C ASN A 404 22.55 8.19 26.13
N SER A 405 21.42 8.23 25.48
CA SER A 405 21.07 7.43 24.32
C SER A 405 20.54 8.29 23.20
N VAL A 406 20.21 7.72 22.05
CA VAL A 406 19.62 8.41 20.93
C VAL A 406 18.15 8.03 20.83
N ARG A 407 17.28 9.03 20.71
CA ARG A 407 15.84 8.83 20.49
C ARG A 407 15.43 9.31 19.12
N GLN A 408 14.69 8.49 18.41
CA GLN A 408 14.02 8.91 17.19
C GLN A 408 12.78 9.74 17.54
N ILE A 409 12.69 10.95 16.99
CA ILE A 409 11.64 11.92 17.35
C ILE A 409 10.29 11.50 16.79
N SER A 410 10.25 11.02 15.56
CA SER A 410 9.04 10.65 14.85
C SER A 410 8.35 9.42 15.44
N SER A 411 9.10 8.39 15.82
CA SER A 411 8.59 7.15 16.42
C SER A 411 8.54 7.20 17.96
N GLY A 412 9.40 8.03 18.58
CA GLY A 412 9.62 8.06 20.01
C GLY A 412 10.49 6.91 20.53
N GLU A 413 11.04 6.09 19.64
CA GLU A 413 11.88 4.95 19.97
C GLU A 413 13.24 5.40 20.52
N VAL A 414 13.70 4.76 21.60
CA VAL A 414 15.00 5.00 22.24
C VAL A 414 15.89 3.80 21.95
N MET A 415 17.06 4.04 21.35
CA MET A 415 17.97 2.98 20.89
C MET A 415 18.45 2.06 22.03
N HIS A 416 18.75 2.65 23.19
CA HIS A 416 19.15 1.90 24.38
C HIS A 416 18.44 2.52 25.59
N SER A 417 17.39 1.88 26.09
CA SER A 417 16.54 2.48 27.13
C SER A 417 16.82 1.96 28.53
N VAL A 418 17.42 0.78 28.67
CA VAL A 418 17.58 0.07 29.96
C VAL A 418 19.04 -0.08 30.33
N ASN A 419 19.88 -0.54 29.42
CA ASN A 419 21.30 -0.82 29.66
C ASN A 419 22.18 0.28 29.01
N ARG A 420 23.39 0.46 29.55
CA ARG A 420 24.38 1.30 28.89
C ARG A 420 24.70 0.72 27.51
N PRO A 421 24.70 1.51 26.43
CA PRO A 421 24.92 1.01 25.07
C PRO A 421 26.19 0.18 24.92
N GLU A 422 27.27 0.62 25.59
CA GLU A 422 28.56 -0.06 25.55
C GLU A 422 28.53 -1.43 26.27
N GLU A 423 27.87 -1.54 27.41
CA GLU A 423 27.73 -2.80 28.16
C GLU A 423 26.88 -3.81 27.40
N GLU A 424 25.78 -3.35 26.81
CA GLU A 424 24.90 -4.16 25.99
C GLU A 424 25.60 -4.66 24.70
N ALA A 425 26.32 -3.78 24.01
CA ALA A 425 27.10 -4.14 22.84
C ALA A 425 28.22 -5.14 23.13
N ASN A 426 28.97 -4.96 24.23
CA ASN A 426 29.97 -5.91 24.66
C ASN A 426 29.37 -7.29 24.97
N ARG A 427 28.26 -7.33 25.71
CA ARG A 427 27.58 -8.57 26.06
C ARG A 427 27.06 -9.32 24.84
N LEU A 428 26.40 -8.64 23.93
CA LEU A 428 25.78 -9.25 22.75
C LEU A 428 26.79 -9.60 21.65
N TYR A 429 27.67 -8.65 21.32
CA TYR A 429 28.52 -8.76 20.13
C TYR A 429 29.91 -9.31 20.43
N VAL A 430 30.39 -9.22 21.65
CA VAL A 430 31.71 -9.71 22.05
C VAL A 430 31.62 -11.01 22.85
N GLU A 431 30.90 -11.02 23.99
CA GLU A 431 30.86 -12.17 24.89
C GLU A 431 30.00 -13.31 24.33
N GLN A 432 28.74 -13.06 23.96
CA GLN A 432 27.85 -14.11 23.46
C GLN A 432 28.30 -14.67 22.11
N SER A 433 28.93 -13.86 21.27
CA SER A 433 29.49 -14.32 19.99
C SER A 433 30.82 -15.05 20.14
N CYS A 434 31.43 -15.04 21.32
CA CYS A 434 32.79 -15.54 21.55
C CYS A 434 33.83 -14.90 20.59
N LEU A 435 33.68 -13.60 20.31
CA LEU A 435 34.46 -12.90 19.28
C LEU A 435 35.96 -13.03 19.47
N ALA A 436 36.45 -12.84 20.71
CA ALA A 436 37.89 -12.94 21.01
C ALA A 436 38.50 -14.28 20.59
N THR A 437 37.77 -15.38 20.83
CA THR A 437 38.20 -16.74 20.43
C THR A 437 38.20 -16.91 18.90
N ARG A 438 37.22 -16.32 18.21
CA ARG A 438 37.09 -16.41 16.75
C ARG A 438 38.15 -15.60 16.01
N LEU A 439 38.69 -14.56 16.64
CA LEU A 439 39.73 -13.72 16.06
C LEU A 439 41.09 -14.40 15.99
N VAL A 440 41.37 -15.35 16.92
CA VAL A 440 42.66 -16.03 16.96
C VAL A 440 42.80 -17.05 15.85
N VAL A 441 43.94 -17.03 15.13
CA VAL A 441 44.27 -18.03 14.08
C VAL A 441 44.77 -19.29 14.77
N PHE A 442 43.99 -20.36 14.75
CA PHE A 442 44.45 -21.69 15.18
C PHE A 442 45.48 -22.22 14.15
N ARG A 443 46.78 -22.10 14.42
CA ARG A 443 47.78 -22.91 13.76
C ARG A 443 47.81 -24.28 14.42
N PRO A 444 47.46 -25.40 13.75
CA PRO A 444 47.65 -26.71 14.33
C PRO A 444 49.17 -26.90 14.57
N ALA A 445 49.53 -27.15 15.82
CA ALA A 445 50.88 -27.57 16.17
C ALA A 445 51.16 -28.84 15.36
N SER A 446 52.33 -28.90 14.69
CA SER A 446 52.81 -30.10 14.01
C SER A 446 52.95 -31.24 15.04
N THR A 447 51.99 -32.14 15.06
CA THR A 447 52.00 -33.33 15.93
C THR A 447 52.51 -34.50 15.13
N ASN A 448 53.75 -34.88 15.45
CA ASN A 448 54.10 -36.30 15.55
C ASN A 448 53.53 -36.81 16.90
N GLY A 449 52.66 -37.82 16.87
CA GLY A 449 52.48 -38.72 18.00
C GLY A 449 51.07 -38.78 18.64
N VAL A 450 50.42 -39.93 18.38
CA VAL A 450 49.60 -40.76 19.27
C VAL A 450 48.15 -40.29 19.57
N VAL A 451 47.25 -41.02 18.96
CA VAL A 451 45.81 -41.13 19.26
C VAL A 451 45.56 -41.68 20.68
N ARG A 452 44.74 -41.04 21.48
CA ARG A 452 43.92 -41.70 22.48
C ARG A 452 42.46 -41.19 22.44
N SER A 453 41.59 -42.16 22.25
CA SER A 453 40.14 -42.05 22.29
C SER A 453 39.60 -41.71 23.67
N GLY A 454 38.66 -40.82 23.76
CA GLY A 454 37.85 -40.56 24.94
C GLY A 454 36.67 -39.67 24.58
N ALA A 455 35.52 -40.29 24.37
CA ALA A 455 34.27 -39.58 24.10
C ALA A 455 33.67 -39.08 25.41
N GLU A 456 33.48 -37.78 25.52
CA GLU A 456 32.51 -37.24 26.47
C GLU A 456 31.57 -36.30 25.72
N ARG A 457 30.27 -36.61 25.84
CA ARG A 457 29.16 -35.86 25.27
C ARG A 457 28.97 -34.55 26.04
N ALA A 458 29.03 -33.42 25.37
CA ALA A 458 28.53 -32.14 25.87
C ALA A 458 27.02 -32.01 25.62
N PRO A 459 26.27 -31.33 26.48
CA PRO A 459 24.82 -31.23 26.40
C PRO A 459 24.38 -30.27 25.29
N SER A 460 23.28 -30.64 24.62
CA SER A 460 22.60 -29.87 23.60
C SER A 460 22.00 -28.59 24.19
N PHE A 461 22.47 -27.44 23.76
CA PHE A 461 21.78 -26.18 23.97
C PHE A 461 21.16 -25.67 22.65
N ALA A 462 19.94 -25.16 22.80
CA ALA A 462 19.09 -24.66 21.75
C ALA A 462 19.79 -23.61 20.86
N THR A 463 19.54 -23.68 19.58
CA THR A 463 20.05 -22.80 18.51
C THR A 463 19.66 -21.35 18.77
N PRO A 464 20.60 -20.40 18.84
CA PRO A 464 20.28 -18.97 18.77
C PRO A 464 19.92 -18.55 17.35
N PRO A 465 19.12 -17.47 17.16
CA PRO A 465 18.77 -16.99 15.83
C PRO A 465 20.03 -16.60 15.05
N ALA A 466 20.09 -17.06 13.82
CA ALA A 466 21.26 -17.01 12.95
C ALA A 466 21.65 -15.57 12.60
N ALA A 467 22.79 -15.13 13.11
CA ALA A 467 23.66 -14.26 12.34
C ALA A 467 24.28 -15.12 11.22
N LEU A 468 23.90 -14.88 9.99
CA LEU A 468 24.38 -15.63 8.83
C LEU A 468 25.90 -15.47 8.69
N VAL A 469 26.62 -16.50 9.09
CA VAL A 469 28.01 -16.72 8.69
C VAL A 469 27.95 -17.62 7.46
N THR A 470 28.09 -17.05 6.27
CA THR A 470 28.30 -17.81 5.05
C THR A 470 29.79 -18.13 4.92
N ASP A 471 30.16 -19.38 5.14
CA ASP A 471 31.43 -19.92 4.70
C ASP A 471 31.44 -20.08 3.17
N GLY A 472 31.87 -19.02 2.47
CA GLY A 472 32.24 -19.04 1.07
C GLY A 472 33.78 -19.06 0.94
N GLY A 473 34.34 -20.23 0.69
CA GLY A 473 35.74 -20.54 0.73
C GLY A 473 36.72 -19.53 0.12
N SER A 474 37.64 -19.10 0.92
CA SER A 474 39.05 -18.70 0.79
C SER A 474 39.36 -17.43 1.57
N PRO A 475 40.51 -17.20 2.06
CA PRO A 475 41.43 -18.02 2.83
C PRO A 475 41.20 -17.88 4.34
N ALA A 476 41.77 -18.75 5.14
CA ALA A 476 41.63 -18.91 6.58
C ALA A 476 41.95 -17.68 7.45
N ASP A 477 42.10 -16.50 6.88
CA ASP A 477 42.71 -15.33 7.51
C ASP A 477 41.77 -14.10 7.68
N GLU A 478 40.53 -14.14 7.20
CA GLU A 478 39.59 -13.00 7.36
C GLU A 478 38.32 -13.41 8.14
N LEU A 479 37.96 -12.60 9.15
CA LEU A 479 36.66 -12.68 9.84
C LEU A 479 35.79 -11.51 9.38
N VAL A 480 34.66 -11.82 8.74
CA VAL A 480 33.70 -10.79 8.27
C VAL A 480 32.53 -10.72 9.26
N ILE A 481 32.26 -9.53 9.77
CA ILE A 481 31.11 -9.25 10.64
C ILE A 481 30.17 -8.31 9.91
N TRP A 482 28.92 -8.72 9.79
CA TRP A 482 27.83 -7.92 9.20
C TRP A 482 27.02 -7.29 10.34
N ASP A 483 26.99 -5.95 10.39
CA ASP A 483 26.22 -5.16 11.33
C ASP A 483 25.08 -4.46 10.59
N VAL A 484 23.86 -4.72 11.00
CA VAL A 484 22.65 -4.14 10.38
C VAL A 484 21.97 -3.23 11.40
N GLY A 485 21.84 -1.94 11.02
CA GLY A 485 21.36 -0.93 11.95
C GLY A 485 22.45 -0.42 12.86
N LEU A 486 23.29 0.47 12.36
CA LEU A 486 24.52 0.95 13.01
C LEU A 486 24.29 1.53 14.43
N GLY A 487 23.10 2.04 14.70
CA GLY A 487 22.64 2.52 16.00
C GLY A 487 23.69 3.27 16.80
N ALA A 488 24.09 4.48 16.41
CA ALA A 488 25.17 5.24 17.01
C ALA A 488 26.54 4.53 17.05
N ALA A 489 26.75 3.53 16.19
CA ALA A 489 27.98 2.73 16.03
C ALA A 489 28.47 1.95 17.27
N THR A 490 27.67 1.87 18.33
CA THR A 490 28.13 1.24 19.61
C THR A 490 28.52 -0.21 19.42
N ASN A 491 27.79 -0.97 18.58
CA ASN A 491 28.08 -2.37 18.28
C ASN A 491 29.40 -2.51 17.52
N ALA A 492 29.60 -1.70 16.48
CA ALA A 492 30.82 -1.66 15.68
C ALA A 492 32.05 -1.30 16.54
N MET A 493 31.90 -0.31 17.43
CA MET A 493 32.95 0.11 18.35
C MET A 493 33.31 -0.97 19.37
N ALA A 494 32.32 -1.75 19.88
CA ALA A 494 32.58 -2.87 20.77
C ALA A 494 33.43 -3.97 20.09
N VAL A 495 33.10 -4.26 18.82
CA VAL A 495 33.85 -5.22 18.00
C VAL A 495 35.30 -4.74 17.75
N LEU A 496 35.49 -3.47 17.39
CA LEU A 496 36.82 -2.88 17.18
C LEU A 496 37.67 -2.89 18.43
N ARG A 497 37.14 -2.48 19.58
CA ARG A 497 37.85 -2.51 20.89
C ARG A 497 38.23 -3.95 21.30
N CYS A 498 37.37 -4.93 20.99
CA CYS A 498 37.72 -6.34 21.24
C CYS A 498 38.89 -6.75 20.34
N PHE A 499 38.89 -6.38 19.06
CA PHE A 499 39.98 -6.67 18.14
C PHE A 499 41.31 -6.05 18.61
N GLU A 500 41.30 -4.73 18.94
CA GLU A 500 42.49 -4.00 19.43
C GLU A 500 43.05 -4.65 20.70
N ARG A 501 42.20 -5.05 21.65
CA ARG A 501 42.62 -5.76 22.88
C ARG A 501 43.26 -7.08 22.56
N CYS A 502 42.64 -7.91 21.69
CA CYS A 502 43.22 -9.17 21.26
C CYS A 502 44.56 -8.99 20.53
N GLN A 503 44.70 -7.93 19.75
CA GLN A 503 45.94 -7.60 19.05
C GLN A 503 47.05 -7.23 20.04
N ALA A 504 46.74 -6.46 21.05
CA ALA A 504 47.69 -6.11 22.10
C ALA A 504 48.15 -7.34 22.94
N GLU A 505 47.25 -8.28 23.19
CA GLU A 505 47.54 -9.51 23.98
C GLU A 505 48.29 -10.59 23.20
N GLN A 506 48.00 -10.75 21.88
CA GLN A 506 48.49 -11.88 21.05
C GLN A 506 49.58 -11.49 20.07
N GLY A 507 49.79 -10.19 19.81
CA GLY A 507 50.77 -9.66 18.86
C GLY A 507 50.26 -9.61 17.42
N GLU A 508 50.94 -8.79 16.59
CA GLU A 508 50.65 -8.66 15.15
C GLU A 508 50.93 -10.00 14.42
N GLY A 509 49.92 -10.48 13.70
CA GLY A 509 49.98 -11.71 12.90
C GLY A 509 49.41 -12.96 13.57
N ALA A 510 48.97 -12.90 14.82
CA ALA A 510 48.27 -13.99 15.50
C ALA A 510 46.76 -13.96 15.31
N LEU A 511 46.20 -12.87 14.79
CA LEU A 511 44.78 -12.65 14.56
C LEU A 511 44.38 -12.73 13.11
N ARG A 512 43.13 -13.13 12.87
CA ARG A 512 42.51 -13.01 11.56
C ARG A 512 42.30 -11.53 11.24
N ARG A 513 42.34 -11.19 9.92
CA ARG A 513 41.91 -9.86 9.48
C ARG A 513 40.44 -9.67 9.80
N LEU A 514 40.09 -8.52 10.39
CA LEU A 514 38.72 -8.16 10.67
C LEU A 514 38.18 -7.27 9.56
N ARG A 515 37.06 -7.68 8.97
CA ARG A 515 36.28 -6.87 8.04
C ARG A 515 34.89 -6.64 8.63
N LEU A 516 34.62 -5.39 8.98
CA LEU A 516 33.30 -4.97 9.46
C LEU A 516 32.52 -4.33 8.30
N VAL A 517 31.32 -4.83 8.04
CA VAL A 517 30.41 -4.31 7.02
C VAL A 517 29.11 -3.91 7.71
N SER A 518 28.85 -2.60 7.76
CA SER A 518 27.65 -2.06 8.39
C SER A 518 26.69 -1.51 7.35
N PHE A 519 25.40 -1.73 7.57
CA PHE A 519 24.30 -1.20 6.78
C PHE A 519 23.46 -0.29 7.64
N GLU A 520 23.29 0.96 7.22
CA GLU A 520 22.43 1.93 7.85
C GLU A 520 21.68 2.73 6.80
N CYS A 521 20.39 2.97 7.03
CA CYS A 521 19.55 3.77 6.14
C CYS A 521 19.60 5.27 6.46
N ASP A 522 20.07 5.63 7.68
CA ASP A 522 20.19 7.01 8.14
C ASP A 522 21.46 7.18 9.00
N LEU A 523 22.32 8.13 8.63
CA LEU A 523 23.58 8.40 9.33
C LEU A 523 23.47 9.48 10.42
N ASP A 524 22.31 10.10 10.60
CA ASP A 524 22.14 11.16 11.61
C ASP A 524 22.29 10.65 13.05
N PRO A 525 21.86 9.42 13.43
CA PRO A 525 22.17 8.86 14.75
C PRO A 525 23.65 8.76 15.03
N LEU A 526 24.45 8.35 14.03
CA LEU A 526 25.91 8.23 14.17
C LEU A 526 26.59 9.60 14.32
N ARG A 527 26.11 10.62 13.63
CA ARG A 527 26.65 11.99 13.72
C ARG A 527 26.27 12.69 15.03
N LEU A 528 25.16 12.28 15.63
CA LEU A 528 24.66 12.81 16.87
C LEU A 528 25.35 12.19 18.10
N ALA A 529 25.72 10.91 18.02
CA ALA A 529 26.40 10.15 19.08
C ALA A 529 27.86 10.55 19.27
#